data_a78968acc99946800a08c8446268ac4b
#
_entry.id   a78968acc99946800a08c8446268ac4b
#
_cell.length_a   1.000
_cell.length_b   1.000
_cell.length_c   1.000
_cell.angle_alpha   90.00
_cell.angle_beta   90.00
_cell.angle_gamma   90.00
#
_symmetry.space_group_name_H-M   'P 1'
#
loop_
_entity.id
_entity.type
_entity.pdbx_description
1 polymer ?
#
loop_
_entity_poly.entity_id
_entity_poly.type
_entity_poly.pdbx_seq_one_letter_code
_entity_poly.pdbx_strand_id
1 'polypeptide(L)'
;MNIDVVELASELIAMPSETPTSNRAISDFLRGVLEEGGFDVEEVTYIDPSGEEKVSLVGKRGTGAGGLGLFSHSDTVPGDAGWEPFTPALEEGRLVGRGSADMKGPLAASIAAACRFNDDDLKQPLFLTVTADEEGGHIGAHDIVIRSQTLTSGWPQYCIVCEPTELQPVYAHKGGAGITVTARGVAAHTSTDRGESANFKVAPFLAEMAELVPVFRSEKRFQNPLFDPPTNGFNMVISDGDTALNVSAARTVVRVGIRAMPDACFEEAVQMVVGRAEAHGLEVEHWSIGPFFASADGPLAQAACRATGAAEAVTVPYGTEAECYQEYADALVLGPGNIAQAHTVGEWIAVDQLREAVEVYTRLIEDLCA
;
A
#
# COMPACT_ATOMS: atom_id res chain seq x y z
N MET A 1 -18.87 -19.32 10.82
CA MET A 1 -17.68 -20.22 10.95
C MET A 1 -16.75 -19.65 12.00
N ASN A 2 -16.08 -20.48 12.82
CA ASN A 2 -15.12 -19.97 13.81
C ASN A 2 -13.71 -20.26 13.32
N ILE A 3 -12.97 -19.24 12.94
CA ILE A 3 -11.61 -19.33 12.39
C ILE A 3 -10.62 -18.94 13.49
N ASP A 4 -9.57 -19.75 13.73
CA ASP A 4 -8.42 -19.33 14.52
C ASP A 4 -7.56 -18.37 13.68
N VAL A 5 -7.52 -17.12 14.11
CA VAL A 5 -6.82 -16.05 13.38
C VAL A 5 -5.31 -16.29 13.27
N VAL A 6 -4.70 -16.93 14.27
CA VAL A 6 -3.27 -17.21 14.28
C VAL A 6 -2.93 -18.36 13.33
N GLU A 7 -3.79 -19.36 13.29
CA GLU A 7 -3.65 -20.49 12.35
C GLU A 7 -3.80 -19.99 10.90
N LEU A 8 -4.89 -19.26 10.60
CA LEU A 8 -5.09 -18.70 9.26
C LEU A 8 -3.94 -17.75 8.84
N ALA A 9 -3.51 -16.85 9.71
CA ALA A 9 -2.38 -15.96 9.43
C ALA A 9 -1.09 -16.75 9.13
N SER A 10 -0.84 -17.81 9.89
CA SER A 10 0.31 -18.71 9.67
C SER A 10 0.24 -19.41 8.32
N GLU A 11 -0.92 -19.92 7.92
CA GLU A 11 -1.14 -20.54 6.61
C GLU A 11 -0.90 -19.53 5.48
N LEU A 12 -1.41 -18.31 5.60
CA LEU A 12 -1.21 -17.24 4.61
C LEU A 12 0.27 -16.84 4.49
N ILE A 13 0.99 -16.72 5.61
CA ILE A 13 2.43 -16.40 5.61
C ILE A 13 3.21 -17.51 4.92
N ALA A 14 2.84 -18.79 5.14
CA ALA A 14 3.51 -19.95 4.52
C ALA A 14 3.31 -20.03 3.00
N MET A 15 2.44 -19.21 2.41
CA MET A 15 2.21 -19.13 0.97
C MET A 15 2.95 -17.92 0.38
N PRO A 16 4.11 -18.08 -0.29
CA PRO A 16 4.80 -16.98 -0.95
C PRO A 16 3.90 -16.29 -1.98
N SER A 17 3.83 -14.97 -1.92
CA SER A 17 3.06 -14.12 -2.84
C SER A 17 3.76 -12.78 -3.05
N GLU A 18 5.05 -12.84 -3.31
CA GLU A 18 5.87 -11.66 -3.57
C GLU A 18 5.40 -10.94 -4.83
N THR A 19 5.28 -9.62 -4.78
CA THR A 19 4.72 -8.78 -5.86
C THR A 19 5.20 -9.13 -7.27
N PRO A 20 6.50 -9.47 -7.55
CA PRO A 20 6.89 -9.81 -8.92
C PRO A 20 6.41 -11.18 -9.40
N THR A 21 5.80 -12.00 -8.51
CA THR A 21 5.36 -13.36 -8.84
C THR A 21 3.85 -13.48 -8.90
N SER A 22 3.33 -14.58 -9.46
CA SER A 22 1.89 -14.86 -9.45
C SER A 22 1.40 -15.09 -8.02
N ASN A 23 0.27 -14.48 -7.67
CA ASN A 23 -0.43 -14.71 -6.40
C ASN A 23 -1.56 -15.76 -6.53
N ARG A 24 -1.62 -16.52 -7.64
CA ARG A 24 -2.71 -17.49 -7.91
C ARG A 24 -2.92 -18.48 -6.77
N ALA A 25 -1.84 -19.05 -6.21
CA ALA A 25 -1.94 -20.08 -5.19
C ALA A 25 -2.61 -19.56 -3.90
N ILE A 26 -2.20 -18.40 -3.41
CA ILE A 26 -2.82 -17.80 -2.21
C ILE A 26 -4.25 -17.33 -2.50
N SER A 27 -4.53 -16.83 -3.70
CA SER A 27 -5.88 -16.41 -4.11
C SER A 27 -6.86 -17.58 -4.21
N ASP A 28 -6.44 -18.73 -4.75
CA ASP A 28 -7.25 -19.96 -4.78
C ASP A 28 -7.56 -20.45 -3.37
N PHE A 29 -6.60 -20.42 -2.46
CA PHE A 29 -6.82 -20.75 -1.04
C PHE A 29 -7.80 -19.79 -0.38
N LEU A 30 -7.59 -18.49 -0.51
CA LEU A 30 -8.44 -17.44 0.06
C LEU A 30 -9.87 -17.51 -0.49
N ARG A 31 -10.03 -17.75 -1.80
CA ARG A 31 -11.35 -17.97 -2.39
C ARG A 31 -12.10 -19.10 -1.69
N GLY A 32 -11.43 -20.25 -1.49
CA GLY A 32 -12.04 -21.38 -0.77
C GLY A 32 -12.48 -21.02 0.64
N VAL A 33 -11.64 -20.30 1.40
CA VAL A 33 -11.97 -19.82 2.76
C VAL A 33 -13.18 -18.89 2.75
N LEU A 34 -13.24 -17.95 1.80
CA LEU A 34 -14.35 -17.00 1.68
C LEU A 34 -15.66 -17.71 1.27
N GLU A 35 -15.62 -18.64 0.30
CA GLU A 35 -16.78 -19.43 -0.13
C GLU A 35 -17.32 -20.31 1.02
N GLU A 36 -16.43 -20.99 1.76
CA GLU A 36 -16.80 -21.74 2.97
C GLU A 36 -17.36 -20.81 4.06
N GLY A 37 -16.87 -19.59 4.15
CA GLY A 37 -17.37 -18.50 4.98
C GLY A 37 -18.75 -18.00 4.55
N GLY A 38 -19.27 -18.39 3.38
CA GLY A 38 -20.58 -18.03 2.85
C GLY A 38 -20.60 -16.75 2.05
N PHE A 39 -19.47 -16.31 1.50
CA PHE A 39 -19.39 -15.18 0.59
C PHE A 39 -19.55 -15.64 -0.87
N ASP A 40 -20.27 -14.86 -1.66
CA ASP A 40 -20.20 -14.93 -3.12
C ASP A 40 -18.90 -14.24 -3.57
N VAL A 41 -18.00 -14.98 -4.22
CA VAL A 41 -16.65 -14.49 -4.55
C VAL A 41 -16.49 -14.28 -6.04
N GLU A 42 -16.15 -13.05 -6.42
CA GLU A 42 -15.73 -12.67 -7.77
C GLU A 42 -14.19 -12.66 -7.85
N GLU A 43 -13.63 -13.28 -8.91
CA GLU A 43 -12.22 -13.11 -9.27
C GLU A 43 -12.07 -12.03 -10.34
N VAL A 44 -11.18 -11.09 -10.11
CA VAL A 44 -10.75 -10.09 -11.08
C VAL A 44 -9.29 -10.33 -11.41
N THR A 45 -9.01 -10.77 -12.64
CA THR A 45 -7.67 -11.21 -13.05
C THR A 45 -7.08 -10.28 -14.12
N TYR A 46 -5.77 -10.09 -14.05
CA TYR A 46 -5.00 -9.42 -15.11
C TYR A 46 -3.63 -10.09 -15.29
N ILE A 47 -2.96 -9.76 -16.38
CA ILE A 47 -1.55 -10.14 -16.62
C ILE A 47 -0.71 -8.89 -16.39
N ASP A 48 0.25 -8.97 -15.51
CA ASP A 48 1.16 -7.87 -15.22
C ASP A 48 2.17 -7.64 -16.37
N PRO A 49 2.94 -6.53 -16.35
CA PRO A 49 3.92 -6.25 -17.41
C PRO A 49 5.05 -7.29 -17.52
N SER A 50 5.28 -8.12 -16.50
CA SER A 50 6.25 -9.23 -16.54
C SER A 50 5.68 -10.51 -17.17
N GLY A 51 4.37 -10.58 -17.38
CA GLY A 51 3.65 -11.72 -17.92
C GLY A 51 3.07 -12.66 -16.88
N GLU A 52 3.10 -12.29 -15.60
CA GLU A 52 2.53 -13.06 -14.50
C GLU A 52 1.04 -12.80 -14.32
N GLU A 53 0.27 -13.86 -14.05
CA GLU A 53 -1.15 -13.74 -13.72
C GLU A 53 -1.31 -13.24 -12.28
N LYS A 54 -2.16 -12.22 -12.13
CA LYS A 54 -2.53 -11.60 -10.87
C LYS A 54 -4.04 -11.74 -10.64
N VAL A 55 -4.42 -11.99 -9.41
CA VAL A 55 -5.79 -12.27 -9.01
C VAL A 55 -6.16 -11.42 -7.80
N SER A 56 -7.16 -10.59 -7.96
CA SER A 56 -7.86 -9.94 -6.85
C SER A 56 -9.19 -10.63 -6.60
N LEU A 57 -9.64 -10.70 -5.36
CA LEU A 57 -10.90 -11.30 -4.94
C LEU A 57 -11.84 -10.23 -4.38
N VAL A 58 -13.11 -10.31 -4.75
CA VAL A 58 -14.18 -9.49 -4.16
C VAL A 58 -15.28 -10.41 -3.66
N GLY A 59 -15.29 -10.64 -2.36
CA GLY A 59 -16.32 -11.40 -1.67
C GLY A 59 -17.45 -10.49 -1.19
N LYS A 60 -18.70 -10.88 -1.42
CA LYS A 60 -19.89 -10.21 -0.91
C LYS A 60 -20.80 -11.18 -0.18
N ARG A 61 -21.33 -10.75 0.95
CA ARG A 61 -22.34 -11.47 1.73
C ARG A 61 -23.50 -10.55 2.08
N GLY A 62 -24.71 -11.10 2.10
CA GLY A 62 -25.93 -10.33 2.34
C GLY A 62 -26.39 -9.55 1.11
N THR A 63 -27.53 -8.89 1.24
CA THR A 63 -28.21 -8.19 0.13
C THR A 63 -28.45 -6.71 0.44
N GLY A 64 -28.80 -5.95 -0.58
CA GLY A 64 -29.11 -4.52 -0.45
C GLY A 64 -27.93 -3.62 -0.85
N ALA A 65 -28.00 -2.37 -0.42
CA ALA A 65 -27.02 -1.32 -0.71
C ALA A 65 -26.37 -0.83 0.60
N GLY A 66 -25.20 -0.20 0.49
CA GLY A 66 -24.44 0.28 1.65
C GLY A 66 -23.63 -0.82 2.30
N GLY A 67 -23.54 -0.82 3.62
CA GLY A 67 -22.78 -1.78 4.41
C GLY A 67 -21.31 -1.44 4.57
N LEU A 68 -20.52 -2.43 4.95
CA LEU A 68 -19.10 -2.31 5.28
C LEU A 68 -18.26 -3.21 4.36
N GLY A 69 -17.16 -2.69 3.86
CA GLY A 69 -16.10 -3.46 3.22
C GLY A 69 -14.84 -3.50 4.09
N LEU A 70 -14.25 -4.67 4.25
CA LEU A 70 -12.91 -4.86 4.81
C LEU A 70 -11.97 -5.21 3.65
N PHE A 71 -11.04 -4.32 3.35
CA PHE A 71 -10.16 -4.37 2.18
C PHE A 71 -8.73 -4.65 2.62
N SER A 72 -8.09 -5.59 1.95
CA SER A 72 -6.72 -6.04 2.25
C SER A 72 -6.02 -6.45 0.97
N HIS A 73 -4.69 -6.56 0.99
CA HIS A 73 -3.92 -7.18 -0.08
C HIS A 73 -3.32 -8.53 0.34
N SER A 74 -2.96 -9.35 -0.63
CA SER A 74 -2.37 -10.69 -0.40
C SER A 74 -0.90 -10.77 -0.77
N ASP A 75 -0.39 -9.82 -1.53
CA ASP A 75 1.01 -9.79 -1.92
C ASP A 75 1.90 -9.23 -0.78
N THR A 76 3.19 -9.37 -0.97
CA THR A 76 4.21 -8.86 -0.04
C THR A 76 5.41 -8.37 -0.83
N VAL A 77 6.22 -7.50 -0.23
CA VAL A 77 7.58 -7.26 -0.74
C VAL A 77 8.40 -8.57 -0.70
N PRO A 78 9.43 -8.69 -1.54
CA PRO A 78 10.33 -9.85 -1.52
C PRO A 78 10.94 -10.12 -0.14
N GLY A 79 11.20 -11.40 0.12
CA GLY A 79 11.97 -11.81 1.29
C GLY A 79 13.43 -11.40 1.15
N ASP A 80 14.01 -10.87 2.23
CA ASP A 80 15.43 -10.51 2.29
C ASP A 80 16.31 -11.74 2.51
N ALA A 81 17.56 -11.65 2.08
CA ALA A 81 18.54 -12.70 2.34
C ALA A 81 18.86 -12.80 3.85
N GLY A 82 18.98 -14.03 4.34
CA GLY A 82 19.47 -14.30 5.69
C GLY A 82 18.39 -14.66 6.72
N TRP A 83 17.14 -14.84 6.29
CA TRP A 83 16.06 -15.42 7.08
C TRP A 83 15.12 -16.26 6.22
N GLU A 84 14.16 -16.95 6.85
CA GLU A 84 13.18 -17.80 6.17
C GLU A 84 11.80 -17.07 6.20
N PRO A 85 11.54 -16.13 5.29
CA PRO A 85 10.42 -15.20 5.38
C PRO A 85 9.03 -15.87 5.34
N PHE A 86 8.93 -17.02 4.69
CA PHE A 86 7.68 -17.77 4.50
C PHE A 86 7.60 -19.03 5.37
N THR A 87 8.42 -19.09 6.44
CA THR A 87 8.34 -20.11 7.47
C THR A 87 7.81 -19.45 8.75
N PRO A 88 6.47 -19.42 8.97
CA PRO A 88 5.90 -18.73 10.11
C PRO A 88 6.35 -19.36 11.43
N ALA A 89 6.69 -18.53 12.41
CA ALA A 89 7.10 -18.98 13.73
C ALA A 89 6.35 -18.21 14.83
N LEU A 90 5.90 -18.94 15.85
CA LEU A 90 5.34 -18.36 17.07
C LEU A 90 6.43 -18.23 18.12
N GLU A 91 6.85 -17.00 18.42
CA GLU A 91 7.94 -16.70 19.32
C GLU A 91 7.52 -15.60 20.31
N GLU A 92 7.57 -15.89 21.60
CA GLU A 92 7.29 -14.92 22.67
C GLU A 92 5.99 -14.10 22.48
N GLY A 93 4.91 -14.73 22.02
CA GLY A 93 3.63 -14.08 21.77
C GLY A 93 3.56 -13.27 20.46
N ARG A 94 4.51 -13.47 19.56
CA ARG A 94 4.59 -12.88 18.22
C ARG A 94 4.45 -13.96 17.16
N LEU A 95 3.78 -13.63 16.09
CA LEU A 95 3.81 -14.40 14.84
C LEU A 95 4.83 -13.74 13.91
N VAL A 96 5.93 -14.44 13.64
CA VAL A 96 7.05 -13.96 12.82
C VAL A 96 6.93 -14.52 11.41
N GLY A 97 7.14 -13.69 10.38
CA GLY A 97 7.14 -14.06 8.97
C GLY A 97 6.80 -12.87 8.07
N ARG A 98 7.19 -12.91 6.79
CA ARG A 98 6.88 -11.87 5.80
C ARG A 98 5.35 -11.79 5.58
N GLY A 99 4.81 -10.57 5.66
CA GLY A 99 3.37 -10.34 5.59
C GLY A 99 2.66 -10.51 6.94
N SER A 100 3.35 -10.85 8.02
CA SER A 100 2.70 -10.98 9.32
C SER A 100 2.08 -9.66 9.79
N ALA A 101 2.75 -8.54 9.58
CA ALA A 101 2.22 -7.20 9.84
C ALA A 101 1.63 -6.58 8.58
N ASP A 102 2.25 -6.78 7.40
CA ASP A 102 1.91 -6.13 6.14
C ASP A 102 1.70 -7.15 5.01
N MET A 103 0.40 -7.61 4.73
CA MET A 103 -0.72 -7.45 5.66
C MET A 103 -1.53 -8.74 5.81
N LYS A 104 -0.88 -9.94 5.68
CA LYS A 104 -1.56 -11.26 5.80
C LYS A 104 -2.14 -11.51 7.20
N GLY A 105 -1.52 -10.96 8.26
CA GLY A 105 -2.08 -11.00 9.61
C GLY A 105 -3.38 -10.19 9.72
N PRO A 106 -3.39 -8.90 9.37
CA PRO A 106 -4.61 -8.09 9.26
C PRO A 106 -5.69 -8.71 8.36
N LEU A 107 -5.31 -9.26 7.20
CA LEU A 107 -6.21 -10.00 6.30
C LEU A 107 -6.86 -11.20 7.02
N ALA A 108 -6.08 -12.01 7.73
CA ALA A 108 -6.62 -13.13 8.51
C ALA A 108 -7.60 -12.65 9.58
N ALA A 109 -7.33 -11.50 10.24
CA ALA A 109 -8.22 -10.94 11.25
C ALA A 109 -9.55 -10.45 10.64
N SER A 110 -9.51 -9.81 9.46
CA SER A 110 -10.71 -9.37 8.75
C SER A 110 -11.60 -10.54 8.34
N ILE A 111 -11.01 -11.62 7.79
CA ILE A 111 -11.73 -12.85 7.43
C ILE A 111 -12.32 -13.53 8.67
N ALA A 112 -11.53 -13.68 9.73
CA ALA A 112 -11.99 -14.33 10.96
C ALA A 112 -13.18 -13.60 11.60
N ALA A 113 -13.18 -12.26 11.58
CA ALA A 113 -14.29 -11.46 12.06
C ALA A 113 -15.53 -11.59 11.16
N ALA A 114 -15.36 -11.44 9.85
CA ALA A 114 -16.46 -11.47 8.89
C ALA A 114 -17.17 -12.84 8.84
N CYS A 115 -16.43 -13.94 8.98
CA CYS A 115 -16.99 -15.30 8.99
C CYS A 115 -17.78 -15.65 10.25
N ARG A 116 -17.84 -14.78 11.26
CA ARG A 116 -18.72 -14.96 12.44
C ARG A 116 -20.19 -14.69 12.13
N PHE A 117 -20.48 -13.92 11.10
CA PHE A 117 -21.85 -13.52 10.75
C PHE A 117 -22.46 -14.43 9.68
N ASN A 118 -23.75 -14.67 9.76
CA ASN A 118 -24.55 -15.34 8.74
C ASN A 118 -25.44 -14.30 8.04
N ASP A 119 -26.05 -14.68 6.91
CA ASP A 119 -26.93 -13.77 6.15
C ASP A 119 -28.08 -13.22 7.00
N ASP A 120 -28.63 -14.04 7.91
CA ASP A 120 -29.68 -13.63 8.82
C ASP A 120 -29.25 -12.61 9.88
N ASP A 121 -27.94 -12.50 10.13
CA ASP A 121 -27.35 -11.54 11.06
C ASP A 121 -27.16 -10.16 10.41
N LEU A 122 -27.18 -10.08 9.06
CA LEU A 122 -26.84 -8.88 8.31
C LEU A 122 -28.09 -8.16 7.76
N LYS A 123 -28.23 -6.88 8.08
CA LYS A 123 -29.22 -5.96 7.48
C LYS A 123 -28.69 -5.22 6.26
N GLN A 124 -27.38 -5.11 6.14
CA GLN A 124 -26.66 -4.51 5.03
C GLN A 124 -25.53 -5.44 4.58
N PRO A 125 -25.11 -5.38 3.32
CA PRO A 125 -24.08 -6.28 2.82
C PRO A 125 -22.73 -6.05 3.49
N LEU A 126 -21.98 -7.15 3.64
CA LEU A 126 -20.60 -7.18 4.08
C LEU A 126 -19.70 -7.59 2.90
N PHE A 127 -18.63 -6.83 2.67
CA PHE A 127 -17.67 -7.12 1.64
C PHE A 127 -16.32 -7.48 2.25
N LEU A 128 -15.64 -8.46 1.63
CA LEU A 128 -14.24 -8.78 1.86
C LEU A 128 -13.50 -8.69 0.53
N THR A 129 -12.51 -7.82 0.45
CA THR A 129 -11.73 -7.62 -0.77
C THR A 129 -10.27 -7.95 -0.50
N VAL A 130 -9.67 -8.71 -1.41
CA VAL A 130 -8.25 -9.07 -1.34
C VAL A 130 -7.60 -8.73 -2.67
N THR A 131 -6.77 -7.71 -2.69
CA THR A 131 -6.09 -7.23 -3.90
C THR A 131 -4.75 -7.91 -4.13
N ALA A 132 -4.27 -7.80 -5.35
CA ALA A 132 -2.93 -8.15 -5.78
C ALA A 132 -2.13 -6.88 -6.06
N ASP A 133 -0.79 -6.99 -5.99
CA ASP A 133 0.16 -5.93 -6.38
C ASP A 133 -0.09 -4.57 -5.70
N GLU A 134 -0.48 -4.59 -4.41
CA GLU A 134 -0.47 -3.39 -3.59
C GLU A 134 0.94 -2.81 -3.53
N GLU A 135 1.91 -3.65 -3.19
CA GLU A 135 3.33 -3.35 -3.07
C GLU A 135 3.98 -2.95 -4.41
N GLY A 136 3.28 -3.23 -5.52
CA GLY A 136 3.64 -2.85 -6.89
C GLY A 136 3.08 -1.51 -7.34
N GLY A 137 2.35 -0.78 -6.48
CA GLY A 137 1.74 0.52 -6.79
C GLY A 137 0.21 0.47 -6.92
N HIS A 138 -0.45 -0.31 -6.07
CA HIS A 138 -1.90 -0.43 -5.93
C HIS A 138 -2.61 -0.91 -7.21
N ILE A 139 -1.91 -1.70 -8.07
CA ILE A 139 -2.43 -2.06 -9.41
C ILE A 139 -3.74 -2.85 -9.30
N GLY A 140 -3.80 -3.83 -8.39
CA GLY A 140 -5.01 -4.63 -8.17
C GLY A 140 -6.17 -3.81 -7.63
N ALA A 141 -5.91 -2.83 -6.76
CA ALA A 141 -6.93 -1.92 -6.24
C ALA A 141 -7.52 -1.06 -7.36
N HIS A 142 -6.69 -0.44 -8.19
CA HIS A 142 -7.16 0.31 -9.36
C HIS A 142 -7.95 -0.58 -10.34
N ASP A 143 -7.53 -1.83 -10.50
CA ASP A 143 -8.20 -2.78 -11.42
C ASP A 143 -9.60 -3.17 -10.93
N ILE A 144 -9.76 -3.52 -9.64
CA ILE A 144 -11.07 -3.89 -9.08
C ILE A 144 -12.07 -2.73 -9.06
N VAL A 145 -11.60 -1.51 -8.82
CA VAL A 145 -12.42 -0.29 -8.85
C VAL A 145 -13.15 -0.15 -10.19
N ILE A 146 -12.48 -0.49 -11.29
CA ILE A 146 -12.99 -0.33 -12.65
C ILE A 146 -13.72 -1.60 -13.12
N ARG A 147 -13.21 -2.80 -12.79
CA ARG A 147 -13.60 -4.05 -13.45
C ARG A 147 -14.44 -4.98 -12.60
N SER A 148 -14.44 -4.86 -11.27
CA SER A 148 -15.28 -5.71 -10.42
C SER A 148 -16.76 -5.41 -10.71
N GLN A 149 -17.50 -6.44 -11.09
CA GLN A 149 -18.95 -6.34 -11.28
C GLN A 149 -19.67 -6.22 -9.93
N THR A 150 -19.14 -6.87 -8.90
CA THR A 150 -19.67 -6.83 -7.54
C THR A 150 -19.63 -5.41 -7.00
N LEU A 151 -18.46 -4.74 -7.05
CA LEU A 151 -18.30 -3.36 -6.56
C LEU A 151 -19.03 -2.35 -7.45
N THR A 152 -18.92 -2.45 -8.77
CA THR A 152 -19.58 -1.50 -9.69
C THR A 152 -21.11 -1.61 -9.70
N SER A 153 -21.68 -2.75 -9.27
CA SER A 153 -23.11 -2.89 -9.05
C SER A 153 -23.61 -2.25 -7.75
N GLY A 154 -22.73 -1.97 -6.79
CA GLY A 154 -23.06 -1.33 -5.51
C GLY A 154 -21.89 -1.39 -4.54
N TRP A 155 -21.23 -0.26 -4.36
CA TRP A 155 -20.16 -0.10 -3.37
C TRP A 155 -20.68 -0.19 -1.94
N PRO A 156 -19.86 -0.70 -0.99
CA PRO A 156 -20.16 -0.52 0.42
C PRO A 156 -20.19 0.97 0.76
N GLN A 157 -21.03 1.36 1.70
CA GLN A 157 -21.05 2.74 2.20
C GLN A 157 -19.75 3.09 2.92
N TYR A 158 -19.20 2.12 3.65
CA TYR A 158 -17.99 2.25 4.47
C TYR A 158 -16.92 1.27 4.01
N CYS A 159 -15.68 1.72 3.97
CA CYS A 159 -14.52 0.92 3.57
C CYS A 159 -13.43 1.03 4.64
N ILE A 160 -12.99 -0.10 5.20
CA ILE A 160 -11.81 -0.16 6.05
C ILE A 160 -10.70 -0.86 5.29
N VAL A 161 -9.59 -0.17 5.06
CA VAL A 161 -8.34 -0.76 4.58
C VAL A 161 -7.57 -1.26 5.80
N CYS A 162 -7.36 -2.57 5.85
CA CYS A 162 -6.92 -3.28 7.06
C CYS A 162 -5.40 -3.22 7.31
N GLU A 163 -4.74 -2.13 6.94
CA GLU A 163 -3.30 -1.92 7.09
C GLU A 163 -2.83 -1.72 8.54
N PRO A 164 -1.54 -1.99 8.84
CA PRO A 164 -1.00 -1.94 10.21
C PRO A 164 -0.97 -0.53 10.79
N THR A 165 -1.91 -0.23 11.68
CA THR A 165 -2.04 1.05 12.38
C THR A 165 -2.02 0.91 13.91
N GLU A 166 -1.65 -0.27 14.43
CA GLU A 166 -1.77 -0.60 15.87
C GLU A 166 -3.20 -0.43 16.40
N LEU A 167 -4.21 -0.69 15.54
CA LEU A 167 -5.63 -0.47 15.80
C LEU A 167 -5.99 1.00 16.09
N GLN A 168 -5.16 1.94 15.69
CA GLN A 168 -5.46 3.37 15.71
C GLN A 168 -6.19 3.75 14.41
N PRO A 169 -7.42 4.29 14.46
CA PRO A 169 -8.12 4.74 13.26
C PRO A 169 -7.35 5.85 12.52
N VAL A 170 -7.16 5.70 11.21
CA VAL A 170 -6.41 6.65 10.39
C VAL A 170 -7.32 7.21 9.30
N TYR A 171 -7.55 8.54 9.33
CA TYR A 171 -8.42 9.23 8.39
C TYR A 171 -7.68 9.87 7.20
N ALA A 172 -6.35 9.94 7.24
CA ALA A 172 -5.57 10.50 6.15
C ALA A 172 -4.15 9.95 6.10
N HIS A 173 -3.63 9.75 4.90
CA HIS A 173 -2.25 9.36 4.68
C HIS A 173 -1.61 10.07 3.49
N LYS A 174 -0.27 10.06 3.45
CA LYS A 174 0.48 10.57 2.30
C LYS A 174 0.46 9.55 1.17
N GLY A 175 0.38 10.04 -0.07
CA GLY A 175 0.75 9.32 -1.26
C GLY A 175 2.22 9.56 -1.63
N GLY A 176 2.54 9.46 -2.93
CA GLY A 176 3.88 9.72 -3.40
C GLY A 176 4.02 9.76 -4.91
N ALA A 177 5.20 10.20 -5.36
CA ALA A 177 5.65 10.06 -6.74
C ALA A 177 7.08 9.55 -6.78
N GLY A 178 7.35 8.70 -7.77
CA GLY A 178 8.69 8.32 -8.17
C GLY A 178 8.98 8.87 -9.56
N ILE A 179 10.07 9.63 -9.69
CA ILE A 179 10.50 10.23 -10.96
C ILE A 179 11.87 9.64 -11.31
N THR A 180 11.97 8.96 -12.44
CA THR A 180 13.21 8.40 -12.96
C THR A 180 13.73 9.27 -14.08
N VAL A 181 14.90 9.85 -13.88
CA VAL A 181 15.58 10.72 -14.85
C VAL A 181 16.82 10.01 -15.36
N THR A 182 16.95 9.85 -16.69
CA THR A 182 18.07 9.16 -17.32
C THR A 182 18.85 10.09 -18.22
N ALA A 183 20.15 10.22 -17.94
CA ALA A 183 21.14 10.83 -18.85
C ALA A 183 21.83 9.74 -19.68
N ARG A 184 22.01 9.97 -20.98
CA ARG A 184 22.76 9.11 -21.89
C ARG A 184 24.10 9.75 -22.27
N GLY A 185 25.12 8.93 -22.21
CA GLY A 185 26.49 9.27 -22.60
C GLY A 185 27.05 8.32 -23.65
N VAL A 186 28.36 8.44 -23.87
CA VAL A 186 29.13 7.54 -24.74
C VAL A 186 30.31 7.00 -23.95
N ALA A 187 30.35 5.68 -23.74
CA ALA A 187 31.48 5.06 -23.05
C ALA A 187 32.75 5.08 -23.89
N ALA A 188 33.85 5.54 -23.32
CA ALA A 188 35.17 5.43 -23.88
C ALA A 188 36.22 5.52 -22.78
N HIS A 189 37.45 5.10 -23.09
CA HIS A 189 38.57 5.29 -22.18
C HIS A 189 38.85 6.79 -22.03
N THR A 190 38.91 7.31 -20.82
CA THR A 190 39.01 8.74 -20.52
C THR A 190 40.25 9.41 -21.14
N SER A 191 41.33 8.65 -21.42
CA SER A 191 42.54 9.18 -22.08
C SER A 191 42.38 9.43 -23.58
N THR A 192 41.27 9.00 -24.21
CA THR A 192 41.09 9.13 -25.66
C THR A 192 40.27 10.33 -26.09
N ASP A 193 39.61 10.99 -25.14
CA ASP A 193 38.67 12.12 -25.35
C ASP A 193 37.58 11.82 -26.40
N ARG A 194 37.18 10.54 -26.52
CA ARG A 194 36.14 10.05 -27.46
C ARG A 194 34.81 9.77 -26.81
N GLY A 195 34.76 9.79 -25.47
CA GLY A 195 33.58 9.53 -24.69
C GLY A 195 32.84 10.80 -24.31
N GLU A 196 31.59 10.61 -23.90
CA GLU A 196 30.78 11.66 -23.32
C GLU A 196 30.13 11.10 -22.03
N SER A 197 30.51 11.66 -20.88
CA SER A 197 30.04 11.13 -19.61
C SER A 197 28.62 11.59 -19.29
N ALA A 198 27.71 10.63 -19.08
CA ALA A 198 26.36 10.89 -18.60
C ALA A 198 26.37 11.58 -17.23
N ASN A 199 27.39 11.34 -16.38
CA ASN A 199 27.53 12.00 -15.08
C ASN A 199 27.66 13.52 -15.22
N PHE A 200 28.37 14.01 -16.24
CA PHE A 200 28.47 15.46 -16.48
C PHE A 200 27.20 16.04 -17.10
N LYS A 201 26.45 15.25 -17.88
CA LYS A 201 25.17 15.70 -18.44
C LYS A 201 24.11 15.89 -17.36
N VAL A 202 24.08 15.01 -16.36
CA VAL A 202 23.08 15.09 -15.28
C VAL A 202 23.47 16.09 -14.18
N ALA A 203 24.72 16.48 -14.05
CA ALA A 203 25.23 17.34 -12.98
C ALA A 203 24.49 18.68 -12.82
N PRO A 204 24.13 19.42 -13.88
CA PRO A 204 23.33 20.65 -13.75
C PRO A 204 21.94 20.37 -13.11
N PHE A 205 21.25 19.32 -13.55
CA PHE A 205 19.99 18.90 -12.96
C PHE A 205 20.13 18.56 -11.46
N LEU A 206 21.19 17.82 -11.08
CA LEU A 206 21.45 17.51 -9.66
C LEU A 206 21.65 18.77 -8.80
N ALA A 207 22.31 19.79 -9.33
CA ALA A 207 22.47 21.07 -8.63
C ALA A 207 21.10 21.73 -8.37
N GLU A 208 20.22 21.76 -9.39
CA GLU A 208 18.87 22.29 -9.24
C GLU A 208 18.00 21.48 -8.28
N MET A 209 18.16 20.15 -8.21
CA MET A 209 17.47 19.31 -7.20
C MET A 209 17.91 19.69 -5.78
N ALA A 210 19.19 19.97 -5.57
CA ALA A 210 19.68 20.44 -4.28
C ALA A 210 19.04 21.78 -3.86
N GLU A 211 18.75 22.67 -4.82
CA GLU A 211 18.06 23.94 -4.57
C GLU A 211 16.57 23.74 -4.20
N LEU A 212 15.92 22.67 -4.65
CA LEU A 212 14.55 22.37 -4.28
C LEU A 212 14.38 21.88 -2.84
N VAL A 213 15.41 21.34 -2.20
CA VAL A 213 15.35 20.84 -0.83
C VAL A 213 14.83 21.91 0.16
N PRO A 214 15.42 23.12 0.23
CA PRO A 214 14.89 24.17 1.10
C PRO A 214 13.49 24.66 0.68
N VAL A 215 13.17 24.68 -0.61
CA VAL A 215 11.85 25.07 -1.13
C VAL A 215 10.76 24.16 -0.56
N PHE A 216 10.89 22.83 -0.74
CA PHE A 216 9.91 21.86 -0.26
C PHE A 216 9.84 21.78 1.28
N ARG A 217 10.91 22.17 1.98
CA ARG A 217 10.93 22.16 3.45
C ARG A 217 10.39 23.43 4.09
N SER A 218 10.44 24.58 3.40
CA SER A 218 10.13 25.88 4.04
C SER A 218 8.92 26.60 3.45
N GLU A 219 8.55 26.37 2.20
CA GLU A 219 7.42 27.05 1.59
C GLU A 219 6.10 26.42 2.06
N LYS A 220 5.22 27.26 2.62
CA LYS A 220 3.93 26.81 3.21
C LYS A 220 3.05 26.03 2.24
N ARG A 221 3.11 26.33 0.93
CA ARG A 221 2.33 25.63 -0.09
C ARG A 221 2.71 24.15 -0.26
N PHE A 222 3.90 23.73 0.20
CA PHE A 222 4.37 22.36 0.22
C PHE A 222 4.29 21.73 1.61
N GLN A 223 3.54 22.32 2.53
CA GLN A 223 3.40 21.84 3.90
C GLN A 223 1.93 21.56 4.23
N ASN A 224 1.71 20.51 5.00
CA ASN A 224 0.42 20.25 5.62
C ASN A 224 0.64 19.93 7.11
N PRO A 225 0.18 20.78 8.03
CA PRO A 225 0.39 20.63 9.47
C PRO A 225 -0.37 19.46 10.09
N LEU A 226 -1.25 18.80 9.35
CA LEU A 226 -1.94 17.58 9.81
C LEU A 226 -0.99 16.37 9.86
N PHE A 227 0.18 16.45 9.22
CA PHE A 227 1.15 15.35 9.16
C PHE A 227 2.43 15.64 9.94
N ASP A 228 3.05 14.58 10.44
CA ASP A 228 4.40 14.60 11.00
C ASP A 228 5.32 13.67 10.19
N PRO A 229 6.39 14.17 9.52
CA PRO A 229 6.69 15.59 9.31
C PRO A 229 5.69 16.27 8.35
N PRO A 230 5.46 17.60 8.48
CA PRO A 230 4.50 18.33 7.67
C PRO A 230 5.00 18.66 6.24
N THR A 231 5.96 17.92 5.71
CA THR A 231 6.66 18.20 4.44
C THR A 231 6.51 17.07 3.43
N ASN A 232 6.78 17.35 2.15
CA ASN A 232 6.68 16.42 1.03
C ASN A 232 7.76 15.31 0.99
N GLY A 233 8.68 15.24 1.94
CA GLY A 233 9.66 14.14 2.02
C GLY A 233 10.47 13.95 0.74
N PHE A 234 11.17 15.00 0.27
CA PHE A 234 11.96 14.99 -0.95
C PHE A 234 13.29 14.24 -0.78
N ASN A 235 13.54 13.23 -1.63
CA ASN A 235 14.78 12.43 -1.62
C ASN A 235 15.24 12.09 -3.04
N MET A 236 16.51 11.79 -3.19
CA MET A 236 17.14 11.48 -4.47
C MET A 236 18.19 10.37 -4.33
N VAL A 237 18.17 9.41 -5.27
CA VAL A 237 19.16 8.33 -5.40
C VAL A 237 19.81 8.41 -6.80
N ILE A 238 21.13 8.27 -6.87
CA ILE A 238 21.91 8.39 -8.12
C ILE A 238 22.68 7.10 -8.35
N SER A 239 22.68 6.61 -9.58
CA SER A 239 23.48 5.45 -10.01
C SER A 239 23.99 5.63 -11.43
N ASP A 240 25.30 5.38 -11.63
CA ASP A 240 25.94 5.30 -12.95
C ASP A 240 26.37 3.85 -13.31
N GLY A 241 25.89 2.86 -12.52
CA GLY A 241 26.23 1.45 -12.70
C GLY A 241 27.66 1.12 -12.31
N ASP A 242 28.21 1.82 -11.31
CA ASP A 242 29.58 1.64 -10.82
C ASP A 242 30.64 1.77 -11.94
N THR A 243 30.47 2.75 -12.79
CA THR A 243 31.38 3.01 -13.93
C THR A 243 32.82 3.23 -13.43
N ALA A 244 33.75 2.48 -14.00
CA ALA A 244 35.15 2.58 -13.61
C ALA A 244 35.74 3.99 -13.90
N LEU A 245 36.66 4.47 -13.04
CA LEU A 245 37.21 5.82 -13.11
C LEU A 245 37.85 6.19 -14.46
N ASN A 246 38.38 5.21 -15.19
CA ASN A 246 39.02 5.38 -16.50
C ASN A 246 38.05 5.22 -17.68
N VAL A 247 36.71 5.18 -17.43
CA VAL A 247 35.68 5.07 -18.46
C VAL A 247 34.70 6.22 -18.30
N SER A 248 34.23 6.83 -19.38
CA SER A 248 33.13 7.79 -19.36
C SER A 248 31.80 7.02 -19.18
N ALA A 249 30.95 7.46 -18.25
CA ALA A 249 29.65 6.79 -17.97
C ALA A 249 28.72 6.87 -19.19
N ALA A 250 28.27 5.71 -19.68
CA ALA A 250 27.33 5.63 -20.80
C ALA A 250 25.90 5.97 -20.38
N ARG A 251 25.56 5.81 -19.09
CA ARG A 251 24.22 6.05 -18.55
C ARG A 251 24.34 6.44 -17.09
N THR A 252 23.54 7.44 -16.68
CA THR A 252 23.34 7.80 -15.28
C THR A 252 21.85 7.90 -15.04
N VAL A 253 21.37 7.25 -13.98
CA VAL A 253 19.98 7.26 -13.56
C VAL A 253 19.85 7.99 -12.23
N VAL A 254 18.91 8.91 -12.17
CA VAL A 254 18.53 9.61 -10.95
C VAL A 254 17.08 9.24 -10.63
N ARG A 255 16.82 8.73 -9.43
CA ARG A 255 15.47 8.48 -8.96
C ARG A 255 15.14 9.50 -7.87
N VAL A 256 14.08 10.24 -8.07
CA VAL A 256 13.59 11.27 -7.15
C VAL A 256 12.29 10.79 -6.56
N GLY A 257 12.17 10.83 -5.22
CA GLY A 257 10.95 10.53 -4.48
C GLY A 257 10.35 11.78 -3.85
N ILE A 258 9.04 11.95 -4.00
CA ILE A 258 8.26 13.04 -3.38
C ILE A 258 7.06 12.42 -2.70
N ARG A 259 6.74 12.81 -1.46
CA ARG A 259 5.51 12.40 -0.77
C ARG A 259 4.39 13.38 -1.08
N ALA A 260 3.23 12.85 -1.52
CA ALA A 260 2.00 13.60 -1.73
C ALA A 260 1.29 13.83 -0.39
N MET A 261 0.80 15.05 -0.16
CA MET A 261 -0.08 15.36 0.95
C MET A 261 -1.32 16.07 0.41
N PRO A 262 -2.49 15.87 1.02
CA PRO A 262 -3.67 16.65 0.66
C PRO A 262 -3.36 18.15 0.73
N ASP A 263 -3.87 18.93 -0.23
CA ASP A 263 -3.77 20.40 -0.28
C ASP A 263 -2.35 21.01 -0.25
N ALA A 264 -1.31 20.20 -0.50
CA ALA A 264 0.10 20.65 -0.42
C ALA A 264 0.78 20.77 -1.79
N CYS A 265 0.09 21.24 -2.82
CA CYS A 265 0.62 21.51 -4.17
C CYS A 265 1.49 20.38 -4.73
N PHE A 266 1.04 19.13 -4.54
CA PHE A 266 1.82 17.95 -4.90
C PHE A 266 2.17 17.90 -6.40
N GLU A 267 1.18 18.10 -7.27
CA GLU A 267 1.39 18.11 -8.72
C GLU A 267 2.41 19.18 -9.15
N GLU A 268 2.39 20.34 -8.50
CA GLU A 268 3.37 21.39 -8.75
C GLU A 268 4.79 20.91 -8.37
N ALA A 269 4.93 20.23 -7.23
CA ALA A 269 6.22 19.68 -6.80
C ALA A 269 6.77 18.66 -7.82
N VAL A 270 5.92 17.77 -8.34
CA VAL A 270 6.29 16.80 -9.38
C VAL A 270 6.73 17.54 -10.65
N GLN A 271 5.93 18.51 -11.13
CA GLN A 271 6.24 19.28 -12.35
C GLN A 271 7.50 20.14 -12.20
N MET A 272 7.84 20.61 -11.01
CA MET A 272 9.10 21.30 -10.76
C MET A 272 10.32 20.41 -11.00
N VAL A 273 10.22 19.10 -10.74
CA VAL A 273 11.31 18.14 -11.01
C VAL A 273 11.31 17.72 -12.48
N VAL A 274 10.16 17.31 -13.01
CA VAL A 274 10.01 16.87 -14.40
C VAL A 274 10.44 17.96 -15.39
N GLY A 275 9.93 19.18 -15.23
CA GLY A 275 10.25 20.28 -16.13
C GLY A 275 11.74 20.68 -16.13
N ARG A 276 12.43 20.54 -14.98
CA ARG A 276 13.89 20.74 -14.93
C ARG A 276 14.66 19.66 -15.68
N ALA A 277 14.26 18.39 -15.51
CA ALA A 277 14.89 17.29 -16.23
C ALA A 277 14.71 17.43 -17.75
N GLU A 278 13.51 17.78 -18.20
CA GLU A 278 13.20 18.05 -19.62
C GLU A 278 13.97 19.25 -20.17
N ALA A 279 14.13 20.33 -19.39
CA ALA A 279 14.91 21.50 -19.79
C ALA A 279 16.39 21.19 -20.03
N HIS A 280 16.92 20.15 -19.37
CA HIS A 280 18.27 19.63 -19.60
C HIS A 280 18.33 18.56 -20.70
N GLY A 281 17.21 18.26 -21.38
CA GLY A 281 17.13 17.22 -22.41
C GLY A 281 17.35 15.80 -21.89
N LEU A 282 16.99 15.54 -20.63
CA LEU A 282 17.08 14.22 -20.00
C LEU A 282 15.80 13.42 -20.27
N GLU A 283 15.92 12.09 -20.33
CA GLU A 283 14.76 11.19 -20.42
C GLU A 283 14.07 11.14 -19.06
N VAL A 284 12.74 11.24 -19.03
CA VAL A 284 11.96 11.26 -17.79
C VAL A 284 10.81 10.25 -17.86
N GLU A 285 10.69 9.44 -16.84
CA GLU A 285 9.55 8.59 -16.58
C GLU A 285 9.07 8.86 -15.14
N HIS A 286 7.78 8.91 -14.89
CA HIS A 286 7.26 9.09 -13.52
C HIS A 286 5.95 8.36 -13.32
N TRP A 287 5.69 8.05 -12.06
CA TRP A 287 4.42 7.58 -11.55
C TRP A 287 4.01 8.40 -10.32
N SER A 288 2.74 8.42 -10.00
CA SER A 288 2.22 9.04 -8.79
C SER A 288 1.05 8.26 -8.22
N ILE A 289 0.97 8.23 -6.89
CA ILE A 289 -0.12 7.71 -6.09
C ILE A 289 -0.65 8.88 -5.28
N GLY A 290 -1.97 9.11 -5.32
CA GLY A 290 -2.61 10.20 -4.61
C GLY A 290 -2.50 10.08 -3.08
N PRO A 291 -2.71 11.17 -2.35
CA PRO A 291 -2.93 11.09 -0.92
C PRO A 291 -4.37 10.62 -0.63
N PHE A 292 -4.56 10.03 0.53
CA PHE A 292 -5.88 9.71 1.07
C PHE A 292 -6.28 10.76 2.10
N PHE A 293 -7.56 11.18 2.06
CA PHE A 293 -8.11 12.13 3.02
C PHE A 293 -9.62 11.94 3.21
N ALA A 294 -10.02 11.55 4.41
CA ALA A 294 -11.40 11.43 4.85
C ALA A 294 -11.72 12.40 5.99
N SER A 295 -12.92 12.34 6.53
CA SER A 295 -13.30 13.15 7.68
C SER A 295 -12.84 12.52 8.99
N ALA A 296 -12.06 13.25 9.78
CA ALA A 296 -11.65 12.82 11.12
C ALA A 296 -12.84 12.57 12.06
N ASP A 297 -13.94 13.32 11.87
CA ASP A 297 -15.17 13.27 12.67
C ASP A 297 -16.34 12.62 11.92
N GLY A 298 -16.05 11.92 10.81
CA GLY A 298 -17.06 11.21 10.01
C GLY A 298 -17.68 10.03 10.74
N PRO A 299 -18.84 9.54 10.29
CA PRO A 299 -19.53 8.41 10.93
C PRO A 299 -18.65 7.17 11.08
N LEU A 300 -17.85 6.83 10.05
CA LEU A 300 -16.94 5.69 10.08
C LEU A 300 -15.81 5.91 11.10
N ALA A 301 -15.18 7.09 11.12
CA ALA A 301 -14.12 7.41 12.08
C ALA A 301 -14.63 7.33 13.53
N GLN A 302 -15.85 7.86 13.79
CA GLN A 302 -16.49 7.73 15.10
C GLN A 302 -16.80 6.28 15.48
N ALA A 303 -17.30 5.47 14.54
CA ALA A 303 -17.54 4.03 14.78
C ALA A 303 -16.22 3.30 15.09
N ALA A 304 -15.17 3.57 14.33
CA ALA A 304 -13.84 3.00 14.55
C ALA A 304 -13.26 3.40 15.91
N CYS A 305 -13.34 4.68 16.31
CA CYS A 305 -12.92 5.13 17.63
C CYS A 305 -13.70 4.43 18.77
N ARG A 306 -15.03 4.25 18.62
CA ARG A 306 -15.82 3.46 19.60
C ARG A 306 -15.37 2.01 19.67
N ALA A 307 -15.13 1.38 18.51
CA ALA A 307 -14.75 -0.03 18.43
C ALA A 307 -13.36 -0.32 19.01
N THR A 308 -12.42 0.60 18.85
CA THR A 308 -11.03 0.45 19.34
C THR A 308 -10.82 1.05 20.72
N GLY A 309 -11.64 2.00 21.14
CA GLY A 309 -11.42 2.80 22.36
C GLY A 309 -10.45 3.98 22.13
N ALA A 310 -10.07 4.26 20.89
CA ALA A 310 -9.23 5.40 20.54
C ALA A 310 -9.96 6.73 20.81
N ALA A 311 -9.22 7.74 21.27
CA ALA A 311 -9.78 9.06 21.58
C ALA A 311 -10.17 9.83 20.31
N GLU A 312 -9.39 9.67 19.23
CA GLU A 312 -9.56 10.37 17.96
C GLU A 312 -8.92 9.56 16.82
N ALA A 313 -9.31 9.83 15.58
CA ALA A 313 -8.61 9.34 14.40
C ALA A 313 -7.39 10.21 14.09
N VAL A 314 -6.35 9.63 13.51
CA VAL A 314 -5.05 10.28 13.28
C VAL A 314 -4.65 10.27 11.80
N THR A 315 -3.48 10.84 11.48
CA THR A 315 -2.85 10.78 10.16
C THR A 315 -1.55 9.98 10.21
N VAL A 316 -1.16 9.38 9.08
CA VAL A 316 0.10 8.64 8.95
C VAL A 316 0.91 9.09 7.73
N PRO A 317 2.25 8.93 7.75
CA PRO A 317 3.10 9.40 6.66
C PRO A 317 3.30 8.39 5.51
N TYR A 318 2.88 7.13 5.65
CA TYR A 318 2.94 6.11 4.60
C TYR A 318 1.66 6.11 3.75
N GLY A 319 1.63 5.39 2.64
CA GLY A 319 0.49 5.26 1.74
C GLY A 319 -0.14 3.89 1.85
N THR A 320 -1.40 3.76 1.45
CA THR A 320 -2.18 2.52 1.34
C THR A 320 -3.16 2.61 0.18
N GLU A 321 -3.82 1.51 -0.18
CA GLU A 321 -4.88 1.48 -1.19
C GLU A 321 -6.12 2.35 -0.86
N ALA A 322 -6.24 2.93 0.32
CA ALA A 322 -7.39 3.76 0.70
C ALA A 322 -7.60 4.94 -0.27
N GLU A 323 -6.54 5.41 -0.90
CA GLU A 323 -6.60 6.45 -1.94
C GLU A 323 -7.43 6.02 -3.16
N CYS A 324 -7.44 4.72 -3.50
CA CYS A 324 -8.21 4.18 -4.61
C CYS A 324 -9.72 4.14 -4.32
N TYR A 325 -10.11 4.08 -3.06
CA TYR A 325 -11.49 3.82 -2.64
C TYR A 325 -12.24 5.05 -2.16
N GLN A 326 -11.54 6.15 -1.82
CA GLN A 326 -12.10 7.36 -1.20
C GLN A 326 -13.17 8.07 -2.04
N GLU A 327 -13.21 7.88 -3.35
CA GLU A 327 -14.25 8.45 -4.21
C GLU A 327 -15.53 7.60 -4.27
N TYR A 328 -15.47 6.36 -3.78
CA TYR A 328 -16.56 5.38 -3.88
C TYR A 328 -17.22 5.06 -2.55
N ALA A 329 -16.49 5.19 -1.45
CA ALA A 329 -16.94 4.89 -0.10
C ALA A 329 -16.36 5.88 0.91
N ASP A 330 -17.01 6.03 2.07
CA ASP A 330 -16.37 6.66 3.23
C ASP A 330 -15.30 5.69 3.75
N ALA A 331 -14.04 6.03 3.54
CA ALA A 331 -12.91 5.15 3.77
C ALA A 331 -12.13 5.50 5.05
N LEU A 332 -11.50 4.49 5.65
CA LEU A 332 -10.62 4.60 6.82
C LEU A 332 -9.53 3.53 6.74
N VAL A 333 -8.36 3.80 7.31
CA VAL A 333 -7.33 2.77 7.47
C VAL A 333 -7.30 2.32 8.93
N LEU A 334 -7.39 1.00 9.17
CA LEU A 334 -7.44 0.45 10.52
C LEU A 334 -7.06 -1.03 10.52
N GLY A 335 -5.96 -1.38 11.17
CA GLY A 335 -5.61 -2.78 11.35
C GLY A 335 -4.58 -3.02 12.46
N PRO A 336 -4.39 -4.30 12.84
CA PRO A 336 -3.36 -4.69 13.78
C PRO A 336 -1.98 -4.63 13.12
N GLY A 337 -0.94 -4.63 13.93
CA GLY A 337 0.44 -4.54 13.49
C GLY A 337 0.97 -3.11 13.50
N ASN A 338 2.29 -3.00 13.46
CA ASN A 338 2.99 -1.73 13.44
C ASN A 338 3.76 -1.61 12.12
N ILE A 339 3.54 -0.53 11.38
CA ILE A 339 4.21 -0.26 10.10
C ILE A 339 5.75 -0.29 10.19
N ALA A 340 6.32 -0.05 11.37
CA ALA A 340 7.76 -0.16 11.58
C ALA A 340 8.31 -1.59 11.46
N GLN A 341 7.43 -2.60 11.47
CA GLN A 341 7.77 -4.00 11.22
C GLN A 341 7.69 -4.37 9.74
N ALA A 342 6.89 -3.65 8.96
CA ALA A 342 6.74 -3.87 7.52
C ALA A 342 8.09 -3.74 6.80
N HIS A 343 8.32 -4.57 5.77
CA HIS A 343 9.50 -4.54 4.90
C HIS A 343 10.84 -4.77 5.63
N THR A 344 10.81 -5.35 6.85
CA THR A 344 12.03 -5.64 7.64
C THR A 344 12.34 -7.12 7.70
N VAL A 345 13.62 -7.45 7.90
CA VAL A 345 14.04 -8.82 8.25
C VAL A 345 13.49 -9.18 9.63
N GLY A 346 12.84 -10.34 9.73
CA GLY A 346 12.21 -10.76 10.98
C GLY A 346 10.91 -10.02 11.29
N GLU A 347 10.18 -9.58 10.26
CA GLU A 347 8.84 -9.00 10.40
C GLU A 347 7.95 -9.84 11.32
N TRP A 348 7.19 -9.19 12.18
CA TRP A 348 6.33 -9.86 13.15
C TRP A 348 5.09 -9.04 13.51
N ILE A 349 4.06 -9.74 14.01
CA ILE A 349 2.87 -9.14 14.61
C ILE A 349 2.59 -9.76 15.98
N ALA A 350 2.08 -8.96 16.93
CA ALA A 350 1.66 -9.48 18.24
C ALA A 350 0.39 -10.32 18.10
N VAL A 351 0.41 -11.54 18.65
CA VAL A 351 -0.75 -12.46 18.63
C VAL A 351 -1.96 -11.86 19.34
N ASP A 352 -1.75 -11.17 20.45
CA ASP A 352 -2.84 -10.53 21.19
C ASP A 352 -3.49 -9.41 20.36
N GLN A 353 -2.71 -8.67 19.57
CA GLN A 353 -3.23 -7.62 18.70
C GLN A 353 -4.01 -8.19 17.49
N LEU A 354 -3.59 -9.35 16.94
CA LEU A 354 -4.37 -10.08 15.94
C LEU A 354 -5.74 -10.48 16.50
N ARG A 355 -5.80 -11.02 17.70
CA ARG A 355 -7.03 -11.41 18.37
C ARG A 355 -7.91 -10.19 18.67
N GLU A 356 -7.31 -9.11 19.14
CA GLU A 356 -8.03 -7.86 19.40
C GLU A 356 -8.63 -7.29 18.11
N ALA A 357 -7.92 -7.37 16.98
CA ALA A 357 -8.43 -6.94 15.69
C ALA A 357 -9.69 -7.68 15.26
N VAL A 358 -9.75 -9.00 15.49
CA VAL A 358 -10.97 -9.78 15.23
C VAL A 358 -12.16 -9.23 16.02
N GLU A 359 -11.98 -8.86 17.29
CA GLU A 359 -13.03 -8.28 18.12
C GLU A 359 -13.38 -6.84 17.66
N VAL A 360 -12.40 -6.04 17.24
CA VAL A 360 -12.63 -4.69 16.69
C VAL A 360 -13.47 -4.76 15.42
N TYR A 361 -13.06 -5.59 14.45
CA TYR A 361 -13.81 -5.75 13.21
C TYR A 361 -15.20 -6.35 13.44
N THR A 362 -15.34 -7.28 14.39
CA THR A 362 -16.66 -7.82 14.78
C THR A 362 -17.59 -6.70 15.27
N ARG A 363 -17.13 -5.84 16.19
CA ARG A 363 -17.92 -4.69 16.66
C ARG A 363 -18.29 -3.71 15.55
N LEU A 364 -17.38 -3.50 14.58
CA LEU A 364 -17.68 -2.64 13.43
C LEU A 364 -18.73 -3.24 12.49
N ILE A 365 -18.68 -4.55 12.25
CA ILE A 365 -19.70 -5.26 11.47
C ILE A 365 -21.05 -5.20 12.20
N GLU A 366 -21.08 -5.42 13.52
CA GLU A 366 -22.30 -5.29 14.33
C GLU A 366 -22.90 -3.88 14.27
N ASP A 367 -22.08 -2.83 14.35
CA ASP A 367 -22.54 -1.42 14.36
C ASP A 367 -23.01 -0.97 12.97
N LEU A 368 -22.39 -1.46 11.86
CA LEU A 368 -22.57 -0.94 10.52
C LEU A 368 -23.34 -1.87 9.56
N CYS A 369 -23.47 -3.15 9.87
CA CYS A 369 -24.13 -4.13 8.98
C CYS A 369 -25.20 -4.98 9.65
N ALA A 370 -25.22 -5.16 10.99
CA ALA A 370 -26.09 -6.11 11.70
C ALA A 370 -27.34 -5.48 12.39
#